data_0c517a39d1b5da47126bd366edfaa317
#
_entry.id   0c517a39d1b5da47126bd366edfaa317
#
_cell.length_a   1.000
_cell.length_b   1.000
_cell.length_c   1.000
_cell.angle_alpha   90.00
_cell.angle_beta   90.00
_cell.angle_gamma   90.00
#
_symmetry.space_group_name_H-M   'P 1'
#
loop_
_entity.id
_entity.type
_entity.pdbx_description
1 polymer ?
#
loop_
_entity_poly.entity_id
_entity_poly.type
_entity_poly.pdbx_seq_one_letter_code
_entity_poly.pdbx_strand_id
1 'polypeptide(L)' 'MKVEKLEDLQRVATCSIEEAANLVGLSRTRAYQCARAGELFEVVTSGKRIRVKARPLFNYLMGSALDEVAS' A
#
# COMPACT_ATOMS: atom_id res chain seq x y z
N MET A 1 -8.33 13.29 -0.05
CA MET A 1 -7.07 13.42 0.69
C MET A 1 -5.97 12.65 -0.03
N LYS A 2 -4.81 13.25 -0.21
CA LYS A 2 -3.70 12.61 -0.90
C LYS A 2 -2.77 11.95 0.12
N VAL A 3 -2.46 10.67 -0.11
CA VAL A 3 -1.55 9.93 0.76
C VAL A 3 -0.12 10.15 0.28
N GLU A 4 0.68 10.81 1.10
CA GLU A 4 2.08 11.10 0.78
C GLU A 4 3.04 10.49 1.79
N LYS A 5 2.56 10.24 3.01
CA LYS A 5 3.36 9.72 4.10
C LYS A 5 2.71 8.50 4.70
N LEU A 6 3.50 7.69 5.40
CA LEU A 6 3.00 6.51 6.08
C LEU A 6 1.85 6.85 7.04
N GLU A 7 1.97 7.93 7.79
CA GLU A 7 0.95 8.33 8.75
C GLU A 7 -0.38 8.68 8.10
N ASP A 8 -0.38 9.09 6.83
CA ASP A 8 -1.61 9.40 6.12
C ASP A 8 -2.49 8.17 5.93
N LEU A 9 -1.89 6.99 5.94
CA LEU A 9 -2.64 5.74 5.82
C LEU A 9 -3.58 5.51 7.01
N GLN A 10 -3.31 6.13 8.14
CA GLN A 10 -4.17 6.02 9.31
C GLN A 10 -5.46 6.85 9.17
N ARG A 11 -5.48 7.77 8.22
CA ARG A 11 -6.61 8.70 8.04
C ARG A 11 -7.54 8.29 6.91
N VAL A 12 -7.17 7.27 6.14
CA VAL A 12 -7.95 6.81 5.00
C VAL A 12 -8.21 5.32 5.10
N ALA A 13 -9.32 4.87 4.52
CA ALA A 13 -9.63 3.44 4.47
C ALA A 13 -8.88 2.76 3.33
N THR A 14 -8.71 3.46 2.22
CA THR A 14 -8.01 2.95 1.04
C THR A 14 -7.18 4.05 0.41
N CYS A 15 -6.19 3.65 -0.39
CA CYS A 15 -5.40 4.59 -1.18
C CYS A 15 -5.27 4.05 -2.61
N SER A 16 -4.76 4.89 -3.50
CA SER A 16 -4.52 4.46 -4.89
C SER A 16 -3.27 3.58 -4.95
N ILE A 17 -3.16 2.81 -6.03
CA ILE A 17 -1.97 2.00 -6.24
C ILE A 17 -0.73 2.88 -6.40
N GLU A 18 -0.89 4.04 -7.03
CA GLU A 18 0.22 4.99 -7.19
C GLU A 18 0.72 5.51 -5.85
N GLU A 19 -0.21 5.84 -4.96
CA GLU A 19 0.15 6.28 -3.60
C GLU A 19 0.85 5.16 -2.84
N ALA A 20 0.34 3.94 -2.93
CA ALA A 20 0.99 2.79 -2.31
C ALA A 20 2.38 2.55 -2.87
N ALA A 21 2.55 2.68 -4.19
CA ALA A 21 3.85 2.50 -4.84
C ALA A 21 4.87 3.50 -4.31
N ASN A 22 4.47 4.75 -4.13
CA ASN A 22 5.37 5.77 -3.60
C ASN A 22 5.81 5.45 -2.17
N LEU A 23 4.90 4.91 -1.37
CA LEU A 23 5.22 4.58 0.02
C LEU A 23 6.17 3.40 0.14
N VAL A 24 6.06 2.41 -0.76
CA VAL A 24 6.94 1.23 -0.72
C VAL A 24 8.16 1.35 -1.61
N GLY A 25 8.25 2.42 -2.40
CA GLY A 25 9.40 2.64 -3.27
C GLY A 25 9.39 1.81 -4.55
N LEU A 26 8.22 1.43 -5.03
CA LEU A 26 8.08 0.68 -6.28
C LEU A 26 7.70 1.59 -7.43
N SER A 27 8.02 1.16 -8.66
CA SER A 27 7.51 1.82 -9.84
C SER A 27 6.01 1.57 -9.96
N ARG A 28 5.33 2.43 -10.70
CA ARG A 28 3.89 2.30 -10.95
C ARG A 28 3.55 0.94 -11.56
N THR A 29 4.29 0.54 -12.59
CA THR A 29 4.07 -0.72 -13.28
C THR A 29 4.22 -1.91 -12.33
N ARG A 30 5.27 -1.90 -11.53
CA ARG A 30 5.53 -2.96 -10.56
C ARG A 30 4.44 -3.04 -9.51
N ALA A 31 3.99 -1.89 -9.03
CA ALA A 31 2.92 -1.85 -8.03
C ALA A 31 1.62 -2.43 -8.56
N TYR A 32 1.28 -2.12 -9.81
CA TYR A 32 0.09 -2.70 -10.43
C TYR A 32 0.20 -4.21 -10.59
N GLN A 33 1.38 -4.71 -10.96
CA GLN A 33 1.62 -6.14 -11.05
C GLN A 33 1.42 -6.82 -9.71
N CYS A 34 1.97 -6.26 -8.65
CA CYS A 34 1.82 -6.80 -7.30
C CYS A 34 0.36 -6.78 -6.85
N ALA A 35 -0.36 -5.71 -7.16
CA ALA A 35 -1.76 -5.59 -6.79
C ALA A 35 -2.61 -6.64 -7.49
N ARG A 36 -2.36 -6.89 -8.76
CA ARG A 36 -3.10 -7.90 -9.53
C ARG A 36 -2.80 -9.31 -9.05
N ALA A 37 -1.56 -9.56 -8.65
CA ALA A 37 -1.16 -10.87 -8.15
C ALA A 37 -1.57 -11.08 -6.70
N GLY A 38 -1.96 -10.02 -6.00
CA GLY A 38 -2.31 -10.09 -4.58
C GLY A 38 -1.12 -10.37 -3.69
N GLU A 39 0.08 -10.01 -4.14
CA GLU A 39 1.30 -10.37 -3.41
C GLU A 39 1.65 -9.39 -2.30
N LEU A 40 1.71 -8.11 -2.61
CA LEU A 40 2.20 -7.12 -1.64
C LEU A 40 1.07 -6.34 -1.00
N PHE A 41 0.02 -6.09 -1.76
CA PHE A 41 -1.09 -5.24 -1.32
C PHE A 41 -2.36 -6.06 -1.18
N GLU A 42 -3.14 -5.77 -0.16
CA GLU A 42 -4.53 -6.22 -0.11
C GLU A 42 -5.34 -5.16 -0.84
N VAL A 43 -6.12 -5.59 -1.82
CA VAL A 43 -6.85 -4.67 -2.68
C VAL A 43 -8.35 -4.87 -2.57
N VAL A 44 -9.08 -3.79 -2.85
CA VAL A 44 -10.52 -3.80 -2.95
C VAL A 44 -10.85 -3.38 -4.37
N THR A 45 -11.69 -4.14 -5.04
CA THR A 45 -12.18 -3.78 -6.36
C THR A 45 -13.54 -3.12 -6.22
N SER A 46 -13.67 -1.91 -6.74
CA SER A 46 -14.92 -1.18 -6.75
C SER A 46 -15.21 -0.79 -8.20
N GLY A 47 -16.12 -1.52 -8.85
CA GLY A 47 -16.38 -1.33 -10.26
C GLY A 47 -15.14 -1.63 -11.08
N LYS A 48 -14.66 -0.64 -11.82
CA LYS A 48 -13.46 -0.78 -12.66
C LYS A 48 -12.19 -0.34 -11.95
N ARG A 49 -12.29 0.11 -10.72
CA ARG A 49 -11.14 0.65 -9.98
C ARG A 49 -10.66 -0.33 -8.94
N ILE A 50 -9.33 -0.39 -8.81
CA ILE A 50 -8.67 -1.16 -7.77
C ILE A 50 -8.10 -0.18 -6.77
N ARG A 51 -8.40 -0.38 -5.49
CA ARG A 51 -7.89 0.45 -4.40
C ARG A 51 -7.12 -0.44 -3.43
N VAL A 52 -6.05 0.10 -2.87
CA VAL A 52 -5.25 -0.61 -1.87
C VAL A 52 -5.81 -0.34 -0.48
N LYS A 53 -6.03 -1.39 0.29
CA LYS A 53 -6.46 -1.21 1.68
C LYS A 53 -5.34 -0.56 2.48
N ALA A 54 -5.64 0.57 3.09
CA ALA A 54 -4.61 1.35 3.79
C ALA A 54 -4.08 0.66 5.04
N ARG A 55 -4.96 0.04 5.82
CA ARG A 55 -4.56 -0.58 7.08
C ARG A 55 -3.58 -1.74 6.91
N PRO A 56 -3.84 -2.71 6.03
CA PRO A 56 -2.85 -3.77 5.79
C PRO A 56 -1.53 -3.23 5.27
N LEU A 57 -1.57 -2.22 4.42
CA LEU A 57 -0.35 -1.59 3.91
C LEU A 57 0.42 -0.91 5.04
N PHE A 58 -0.28 -0.19 5.90
CA PHE A 58 0.35 0.44 7.07
C PHE A 58 1.02 -0.61 7.96
N ASN A 59 0.30 -1.70 8.26
CA ASN A 59 0.84 -2.77 9.09
C ASN A 59 2.05 -3.44 8.44
N TYR A 60 2.01 -3.65 7.13
CA TYR A 60 3.13 -4.22 6.39
C TYR A 60 4.37 -3.35 6.52
N LEU A 61 4.23 -2.05 6.31
CA LEU A 61 5.34 -1.12 6.37
C LEU A 61 5.91 -1.01 7.78
N MET A 62 5.05 -0.97 8.77
CA MET A 62 5.49 -0.94 10.16
C MET A 62 6.14 -2.26 10.58
N GLY A 63 5.55 -3.36 10.16
CA GLY A 63 6.09 -4.69 10.44
C GLY A 63 7.46 -4.90 9.82
N SER A 64 7.65 -4.47 8.57
CA SER A 64 8.96 -4.55 7.91
C SER A 64 10.01 -3.77 8.66
N ALA A 65 9.68 -2.56 9.11
CA ALA A 65 10.61 -1.75 9.88
C ALA A 65 10.97 -2.41 11.19
N LEU A 66 9.99 -3.00 11.87
CA LEU A 66 10.23 -3.71 13.13
C LEU A 66 11.07 -4.95 12.92
N ASP A 67 10.82 -5.70 11.85
CA ASP A 67 11.59 -6.89 11.53
C ASP A 67 13.05 -6.56 11.24
N GLU A 68 13.30 -5.47 10.54
CA GLU A 68 14.66 -5.02 10.27
C GLU A 68 15.38 -4.65 11.56
N VAL A 69 14.69 -4.01 12.48
CA VAL A 69 15.28 -3.64 13.77
C VAL A 69 15.50 -4.87 14.63
N ALA A 70 14.59 -5.83 14.57
CA ALA A 70 14.68 -7.05 15.39
C ALA A 70 15.75 -8.01 14.90
N SER A 71 16.07 -7.95 13.63
CA SER A 71 17.08 -8.85 13.05
C SER A 71 18.45 -8.21 13.00
#